data_b484a8f48dc9b1f1af13ced3c1d05e2d
#
_entry.id   b484a8f48dc9b1f1af13ced3c1d05e2d
#
_cell.length_a   1.000
_cell.length_b   1.000
_cell.length_c   1.000
_cell.angle_alpha   90.00
_cell.angle_beta   90.00
_cell.angle_gamma   90.00
#
_symmetry.space_group_name_H-M   'P 1'
#
loop_
_entity.id
_entity.type
_entity.pdbx_description
1 polymer ?
#
loop_
_entity_poly.entity_id
_entity_poly.type
_entity_poly.pdbx_seq_one_letter_code
_entity_poly.pdbx_strand_id
1 'polypeptide(L)'
;MENFKEIYVVISYGGEYDDSWESVECAFNTKSRATNWINNRKYLANTIGEDKFKEIENFIYEKEDEIYNRYYNEETDELLEGKNDDDYRAECNKFHDNVKFVLIENEFGIDKKTYEILEQIFDTSFTDYYIMKTKLYT
;
A
#
# COMPACT_ATOMS: atom_id res chain seq x y z
N MET A 1 -0.74 7.61 43.69
CA MET A 1 -1.47 8.15 42.52
C MET A 1 -0.82 7.59 41.27
N GLU A 2 -1.58 6.91 40.41
CA GLU A 2 -1.06 6.36 39.18
C GLU A 2 -0.90 7.45 38.15
N ASN A 3 0.28 7.52 37.53
CA ASN A 3 0.53 8.43 36.42
C ASN A 3 0.31 7.69 35.10
N PHE A 4 -0.62 8.22 34.29
CA PHE A 4 -0.85 7.62 32.98
C PHE A 4 -1.14 8.73 31.96
N LYS A 5 -0.91 8.40 30.70
CA LYS A 5 -1.31 9.20 29.55
C LYS A 5 -2.34 8.43 28.76
N GLU A 6 -3.35 9.14 28.28
CA GLU A 6 -4.28 8.57 27.33
C GLU A 6 -3.66 8.61 25.95
N ILE A 7 -3.76 7.50 25.25
CA ILE A 7 -3.24 7.34 23.88
C ILE A 7 -4.39 6.87 23.01
N TYR A 8 -4.45 7.42 21.82
CA TYR A 8 -5.47 7.10 20.83
C TYR A 8 -4.79 6.36 19.67
N VAL A 9 -5.02 5.05 19.62
CA VAL A 9 -4.41 4.15 18.64
C VAL A 9 -5.35 4.02 17.45
N VAL A 10 -4.82 4.27 16.26
CA VAL A 10 -5.58 4.09 15.02
C VAL A 10 -5.35 2.67 14.53
N ILE A 11 -6.44 1.96 14.31
CA ILE A 11 -6.43 0.59 13.85
C ILE A 11 -7.19 0.51 12.53
N SER A 12 -6.56 -0.08 11.53
CA SER A 12 -7.22 -0.43 10.27
C SER A 12 -7.74 -1.85 10.38
N TYR A 13 -8.84 -2.13 9.70
CA TYR A 13 -9.39 -3.48 9.68
C TYR A 13 -10.05 -3.78 8.35
N GLY A 14 -10.16 -5.06 8.05
CA GLY A 14 -10.77 -5.51 6.81
C GLY A 14 -10.84 -7.02 6.76
N GLY A 15 -11.00 -7.54 5.55
CA GLY A 15 -11.10 -8.96 5.27
C GLY A 15 -12.55 -9.43 5.14
N GLU A 16 -12.71 -10.69 4.76
CA GLU A 16 -14.01 -11.34 4.58
C GLU A 16 -14.02 -12.66 5.34
N TYR A 17 -15.11 -12.92 6.04
CA TYR A 17 -15.33 -14.17 6.79
C TYR A 17 -14.16 -14.47 7.74
N ASP A 18 -13.52 -15.62 7.58
CA ASP A 18 -12.45 -16.10 8.44
C ASP A 18 -11.10 -15.42 8.17
N ASP A 19 -11.01 -14.64 7.09
CA ASP A 19 -9.78 -13.93 6.71
C ASP A 19 -9.75 -12.48 7.22
N SER A 20 -10.51 -12.17 8.28
CA SER A 20 -10.51 -10.84 8.87
C SER A 20 -9.15 -10.51 9.50
N TRP A 21 -8.76 -9.24 9.39
CA TRP A 21 -7.49 -8.77 9.91
C TRP A 21 -7.63 -7.39 10.57
N GLU A 22 -6.73 -7.11 11.49
CA GLU A 22 -6.57 -5.79 12.10
C GLU A 22 -5.09 -5.43 12.12
N SER A 23 -4.78 -4.16 11.98
CA SER A 23 -3.41 -3.66 12.01
C SER A 23 -3.34 -2.31 12.72
N VAL A 24 -2.34 -2.15 13.58
CA VAL A 24 -2.06 -0.87 14.23
C VAL A 24 -1.33 0.02 13.24
N GLU A 25 -1.91 1.20 12.94
CA GLU A 25 -1.32 2.15 12.01
C GLU A 25 -0.41 3.15 12.71
N CYS A 26 -0.93 3.81 13.75
CA CYS A 26 -0.21 4.84 14.48
C CYS A 26 -0.93 5.14 15.80
N ALA A 27 -0.33 6.01 16.60
CA ALA A 27 -0.91 6.44 17.86
C ALA A 27 -0.70 7.94 18.06
N PHE A 28 -1.65 8.57 18.72
CA PHE A 28 -1.63 10.00 18.98
C PHE A 28 -2.00 10.27 20.45
N ASN A 29 -1.57 11.40 20.95
CA ASN A 29 -1.90 11.80 22.30
C ASN A 29 -3.25 12.52 22.42
N THR A 30 -3.92 12.81 21.30
CA THR A 30 -5.28 13.39 21.30
C THR A 30 -6.15 12.67 20.29
N LYS A 31 -7.45 12.55 20.60
CA LYS A 31 -8.43 11.99 19.70
C LYS A 31 -8.57 12.81 18.41
N SER A 32 -8.46 14.13 18.55
CA SER A 32 -8.54 15.04 17.39
C SER A 32 -7.48 14.76 16.36
N ARG A 33 -6.22 14.51 16.77
CA ARG A 33 -5.14 14.16 15.85
C ARG A 33 -5.39 12.83 15.16
N ALA A 34 -5.87 11.83 15.91
CA ALA A 34 -6.19 10.52 15.34
C ALA A 34 -7.30 10.64 14.29
N THR A 35 -8.36 11.38 14.62
CA THR A 35 -9.48 11.61 13.69
C THR A 35 -9.03 12.34 12.43
N ASN A 36 -8.19 13.36 12.55
CA ASN A 36 -7.67 14.12 11.42
C ASN A 36 -6.80 13.25 10.52
N TRP A 37 -5.97 12.38 11.10
CA TRP A 37 -5.16 11.45 10.33
C TRP A 37 -6.03 10.53 9.46
N ILE A 38 -7.08 9.96 10.04
CA ILE A 38 -8.03 9.10 9.34
C ILE A 38 -8.73 9.88 8.22
N ASN A 39 -9.28 11.04 8.55
CA ASN A 39 -10.04 11.85 7.60
C ASN A 39 -9.19 12.32 6.43
N ASN A 40 -7.94 12.68 6.67
CA ASN A 40 -7.01 13.10 5.63
C ASN A 40 -6.71 11.96 4.64
N ARG A 41 -6.52 10.74 5.14
CA ARG A 41 -6.28 9.58 4.28
C ARG A 41 -7.50 9.24 3.44
N LYS A 42 -8.68 9.23 4.06
CA LYS A 42 -9.94 8.97 3.34
C LYS A 42 -10.23 10.06 2.30
N TYR A 43 -10.00 11.30 2.66
CA TYR A 43 -10.19 12.42 1.73
C TYR A 43 -9.27 12.29 0.53
N LEU A 44 -8.01 11.98 0.75
CA LEU A 44 -7.02 11.79 -0.32
C LEU A 44 -7.44 10.66 -1.25
N ALA A 45 -7.82 9.51 -0.70
CA ALA A 45 -8.24 8.37 -1.47
C ALA A 45 -9.51 8.68 -2.29
N ASN A 46 -10.50 9.33 -1.67
CA ASN A 46 -11.74 9.70 -2.36
C ASN A 46 -11.51 10.75 -3.46
N THR A 47 -10.58 11.68 -3.24
CA THR A 47 -10.26 12.72 -4.21
C THR A 47 -9.60 12.13 -5.45
N ILE A 48 -8.64 11.23 -5.27
CA ILE A 48 -7.97 10.56 -6.38
C ILE A 48 -8.90 9.55 -7.04
N GLY A 49 -9.58 8.74 -6.24
CA GLY A 49 -10.60 7.81 -6.70
C GLY A 49 -10.07 6.43 -7.07
N GLU A 50 -10.96 5.44 -6.99
CA GLU A 50 -10.65 4.05 -7.30
C GLU A 50 -10.30 3.84 -8.77
N ASP A 51 -10.95 4.56 -9.68
CA ASP A 51 -10.69 4.45 -11.12
C ASP A 51 -9.26 4.88 -11.45
N LYS A 52 -8.76 5.94 -10.82
CA LYS A 52 -7.38 6.37 -10.98
C LYS A 52 -6.41 5.35 -10.42
N PHE A 53 -6.72 4.76 -9.28
CA PHE A 53 -5.91 3.68 -8.70
C PHE A 53 -5.83 2.49 -9.67
N LYS A 54 -6.93 2.12 -10.30
CA LYS A 54 -6.94 1.03 -11.30
C LYS A 54 -6.08 1.35 -12.52
N GLU A 55 -6.09 2.60 -12.98
CA GLU A 55 -5.18 3.03 -14.05
C GLU A 55 -3.72 2.84 -13.65
N ILE A 56 -3.38 3.19 -12.41
CA ILE A 56 -2.03 3.01 -11.88
C ILE A 56 -1.65 1.54 -11.81
N GLU A 57 -2.56 0.69 -11.32
CA GLU A 57 -2.34 -0.75 -11.26
C GLU A 57 -2.09 -1.34 -12.66
N ASN A 58 -2.88 -0.95 -13.64
CA ASN A 58 -2.70 -1.41 -15.03
C ASN A 58 -1.34 -0.98 -15.58
N PHE A 59 -0.92 0.25 -15.27
CA PHE A 59 0.39 0.75 -15.64
C PHE A 59 1.51 -0.12 -15.02
N ILE A 60 1.37 -0.48 -13.74
CA ILE A 60 2.33 -1.35 -13.06
C ILE A 60 2.38 -2.72 -13.73
N TYR A 61 1.23 -3.32 -14.03
CA TYR A 61 1.16 -4.63 -14.70
C TYR A 61 1.84 -4.60 -16.07
N GLU A 62 1.65 -3.54 -16.84
CA GLU A 62 2.33 -3.38 -18.12
C GLU A 62 3.85 -3.36 -17.95
N LYS A 63 4.35 -2.68 -16.92
CA LYS A 63 5.77 -2.62 -16.63
C LYS A 63 6.32 -3.97 -16.15
N GLU A 64 5.54 -4.69 -15.34
CA GLU A 64 5.88 -6.05 -14.92
C GLU A 64 5.96 -6.99 -16.13
N ASP A 65 5.03 -6.89 -17.07
CA ASP A 65 5.03 -7.68 -18.31
C ASP A 65 6.25 -7.37 -19.17
N GLU A 66 6.65 -6.11 -19.25
CA GLU A 66 7.87 -5.72 -19.95
C GLU A 66 9.11 -6.43 -19.38
N ILE A 67 9.19 -6.48 -18.04
CA ILE A 67 10.27 -7.19 -17.35
C ILE A 67 10.20 -8.68 -17.65
N TYR A 68 9.04 -9.29 -17.52
CA TYR A 68 8.83 -10.72 -17.79
C TYR A 68 9.25 -11.07 -19.22
N ASN A 69 8.85 -10.28 -20.20
CA ASN A 69 9.14 -10.54 -21.62
C ASN A 69 10.60 -10.39 -21.99
N ARG A 70 11.41 -9.73 -21.15
CA ARG A 70 12.86 -9.71 -21.35
C ARG A 70 13.55 -11.01 -20.96
N TYR A 71 12.90 -11.84 -20.15
CA TYR A 71 13.47 -13.07 -19.61
C TYR A 71 12.76 -14.34 -20.07
N TYR A 72 11.48 -14.24 -20.38
CA TYR A 72 10.64 -15.40 -20.69
C TYR A 72 9.90 -15.22 -22.00
N ASN A 73 9.63 -16.35 -22.68
CA ASN A 73 8.73 -16.37 -23.83
C ASN A 73 7.29 -16.35 -23.31
N GLU A 74 6.51 -15.36 -23.74
CA GLU A 74 5.14 -15.16 -23.28
C GLU A 74 4.20 -16.33 -23.61
N GLU A 75 4.42 -17.00 -24.77
CA GLU A 75 3.57 -18.10 -25.21
C GLU A 75 3.89 -19.43 -24.51
N THR A 76 5.16 -19.70 -24.23
CA THR A 76 5.60 -20.98 -23.68
C THR A 76 5.99 -20.93 -22.22
N ASP A 77 6.14 -19.74 -21.64
CA ASP A 77 6.65 -19.50 -20.28
C ASP A 77 8.05 -20.07 -20.04
N GLU A 78 8.82 -20.28 -21.10
CA GLU A 78 10.19 -20.76 -21.02
C GLU A 78 11.19 -19.61 -21.01
N LEU A 79 12.28 -19.77 -20.25
CA LEU A 79 13.38 -18.80 -20.23
C LEU A 79 13.96 -18.61 -21.64
N LEU A 80 14.21 -17.36 -21.98
CA LEU A 80 14.89 -17.01 -23.21
C LEU A 80 16.38 -17.44 -23.13
N GLU A 81 16.97 -17.74 -24.29
CA GLU A 81 18.36 -18.13 -24.36
C GLU A 81 19.29 -17.08 -23.74
N GLY A 82 20.22 -17.53 -22.90
CA GLY A 82 21.15 -16.65 -22.19
C GLY A 82 20.61 -15.93 -20.98
N LYS A 83 19.37 -16.19 -20.62
CA LYS A 83 18.73 -15.59 -19.44
C LYS A 83 18.65 -16.59 -18.29
N ASN A 84 18.52 -16.06 -17.04
CA ASN A 84 18.31 -16.92 -15.88
C ASN A 84 17.26 -16.31 -14.95
N ASP A 85 16.65 -17.17 -14.14
CA ASP A 85 15.57 -16.79 -13.24
C ASP A 85 16.03 -15.90 -12.08
N ASP A 86 17.27 -16.06 -11.63
CA ASP A 86 17.80 -15.25 -10.53
C ASP A 86 17.90 -13.77 -10.93
N ASP A 87 18.33 -13.49 -12.15
CA ASP A 87 18.39 -12.12 -12.69
C ASP A 87 16.98 -11.54 -12.83
N TYR A 88 16.02 -12.34 -13.27
CA TYR A 88 14.61 -11.94 -13.37
C TYR A 88 14.07 -11.52 -12.00
N ARG A 89 14.27 -12.36 -10.98
CA ARG A 89 13.81 -12.08 -9.62
C ARG A 89 14.47 -10.84 -9.04
N ALA A 90 15.77 -10.66 -9.29
CA ALA A 90 16.48 -9.47 -8.83
C ALA A 90 15.91 -8.20 -9.46
N GLU A 91 15.58 -8.23 -10.75
CA GLU A 91 14.98 -7.09 -11.45
C GLU A 91 13.58 -6.81 -10.97
N CYS A 92 12.77 -7.84 -10.72
CA CYS A 92 11.45 -7.68 -10.13
C CYS A 92 11.50 -7.05 -8.74
N ASN A 93 12.41 -7.50 -7.89
CA ASN A 93 12.59 -6.95 -6.56
C ASN A 93 13.00 -5.48 -6.61
N LYS A 94 13.92 -5.12 -7.47
CA LYS A 94 14.34 -3.74 -7.67
C LYS A 94 13.18 -2.87 -8.17
N PHE A 95 12.37 -3.40 -9.08
CA PHE A 95 11.19 -2.71 -9.58
C PHE A 95 10.21 -2.41 -8.46
N HIS A 96 9.83 -3.41 -7.66
CA HIS A 96 8.86 -3.25 -6.58
C HIS A 96 9.38 -2.41 -5.42
N ASP A 97 10.68 -2.45 -5.14
CA ASP A 97 11.26 -1.68 -4.03
C ASP A 97 11.39 -0.19 -4.34
N ASN A 98 11.72 0.17 -5.58
CA ASN A 98 12.08 1.55 -5.93
C ASN A 98 11.51 2.05 -7.25
N VAL A 99 11.76 1.31 -8.34
CA VAL A 99 11.54 1.80 -9.70
C VAL A 99 10.08 2.15 -9.97
N LYS A 100 9.14 1.31 -9.51
CA LYS A 100 7.71 1.55 -9.74
C LYS A 100 7.24 2.87 -9.16
N PHE A 101 7.76 3.26 -7.98
CA PHE A 101 7.35 4.51 -7.33
C PHE A 101 7.82 5.73 -8.10
N VAL A 102 9.03 5.68 -8.67
CA VAL A 102 9.55 6.74 -9.54
C VAL A 102 8.71 6.86 -10.81
N LEU A 103 8.38 5.72 -11.43
CA LEU A 103 7.56 5.70 -12.65
C LEU A 103 6.15 6.20 -12.40
N ILE A 104 5.53 5.82 -11.28
CA ILE A 104 4.20 6.29 -10.89
C ILE A 104 4.20 7.81 -10.68
N GLU A 105 5.21 8.33 -9.97
CA GLU A 105 5.31 9.78 -9.75
C GLU A 105 5.49 10.54 -11.07
N ASN A 106 6.33 10.03 -11.96
CA ASN A 106 6.57 10.66 -13.26
C ASN A 106 5.32 10.65 -14.16
N GLU A 107 4.57 9.54 -14.16
CA GLU A 107 3.40 9.38 -15.04
C GLU A 107 2.13 10.01 -14.48
N PHE A 108 1.90 9.89 -13.17
CA PHE A 108 0.64 10.27 -12.54
C PHE A 108 0.76 11.43 -11.56
N GLY A 109 1.98 11.87 -11.21
CA GLY A 109 2.18 12.91 -10.22
C GLY A 109 1.85 12.48 -8.80
N ILE A 110 1.89 11.18 -8.53
CA ILE A 110 1.54 10.59 -7.23
C ILE A 110 2.81 10.05 -6.60
N ASP A 111 3.15 10.52 -5.39
CA ASP A 111 4.34 10.06 -4.68
C ASP A 111 4.12 8.69 -4.01
N LYS A 112 5.20 8.10 -3.53
CA LYS A 112 5.19 6.78 -2.90
C LYS A 112 4.21 6.71 -1.73
N LYS A 113 4.23 7.71 -0.86
CA LYS A 113 3.37 7.75 0.33
C LYS A 113 1.90 7.78 -0.05
N THR A 114 1.54 8.59 -1.03
CA THR A 114 0.17 8.68 -1.54
C THR A 114 -0.26 7.36 -2.17
N TYR A 115 0.61 6.76 -2.98
CA TYR A 115 0.32 5.46 -3.60
C TYR A 115 0.07 4.38 -2.54
N GLU A 116 0.87 4.33 -1.48
CA GLU A 116 0.70 3.35 -0.40
C GLU A 116 -0.64 3.53 0.32
N ILE A 117 -1.12 4.77 0.47
CA ILE A 117 -2.44 5.05 1.03
C ILE A 117 -3.54 4.50 0.12
N LEU A 118 -3.43 4.73 -1.19
CA LEU A 118 -4.40 4.20 -2.16
C LEU A 118 -4.41 2.68 -2.17
N GLU A 119 -3.23 2.07 -2.13
CA GLU A 119 -3.09 0.62 -2.10
C GLU A 119 -3.76 0.03 -0.86
N GLN A 120 -3.56 0.63 0.30
CA GLN A 120 -4.21 0.18 1.52
C GLN A 120 -5.73 0.23 1.40
N ILE A 121 -6.27 1.34 0.93
CA ILE A 121 -7.72 1.56 0.93
C ILE A 121 -8.42 0.78 -0.17
N PHE A 122 -7.79 0.64 -1.35
CA PHE A 122 -8.46 0.04 -2.51
C PHE A 122 -8.07 -1.41 -2.81
N ASP A 123 -6.94 -1.90 -2.30
CA ASP A 123 -6.40 -3.20 -2.73
C ASP A 123 -6.31 -4.29 -1.64
N THR A 124 -6.40 -3.95 -0.36
CA THR A 124 -6.10 -4.90 0.72
C THR A 124 -7.34 -5.47 1.43
N SER A 125 -8.49 -5.51 0.80
CA SER A 125 -9.76 -5.87 1.43
C SER A 125 -10.08 -4.97 2.63
N PHE A 126 -9.62 -3.75 2.58
CA PHE A 126 -9.79 -2.75 3.64
C PHE A 126 -11.25 -2.40 3.85
N THR A 127 -11.70 -2.36 5.10
CA THR A 127 -13.03 -1.92 5.46
C THR A 127 -13.02 -0.48 5.97
N ASP A 128 -12.31 -0.21 7.05
CA ASP A 128 -12.27 1.13 7.65
C ASP A 128 -11.17 1.21 8.72
N TYR A 129 -11.12 2.36 9.37
CA TYR A 129 -10.30 2.63 10.55
C TYR A 129 -11.18 2.80 11.77
N TYR A 130 -10.64 2.51 12.94
CA TYR A 130 -11.24 2.92 14.19
C TYR A 130 -10.18 3.38 15.18
N ILE A 131 -10.61 4.09 16.22
CA ILE A 131 -9.71 4.62 17.24
C ILE A 131 -9.97 3.87 18.55
N MET A 132 -8.90 3.29 19.09
CA MET A 132 -8.93 2.64 20.38
C MET A 132 -8.22 3.54 21.40
N LYS A 133 -8.95 3.92 22.45
CA LYS A 133 -8.38 4.67 23.55
C LYS A 133 -7.71 3.70 24.52
N THR A 134 -6.47 3.95 24.86
CA THR A 134 -5.74 3.15 25.83
C THR A 134 -4.96 4.03 26.78
N LYS A 135 -4.40 3.43 27.82
CA LYS A 135 -3.59 4.14 28.81
C LYS A 135 -2.16 3.64 28.74
N LEU A 136 -1.22 4.58 28.75
CA LEU A 136 0.19 4.29 28.90
C LEU A 136 0.64 4.75 30.28
N TYR A 137 1.09 3.82 31.09
CA TYR A 137 1.59 4.11 32.43
C TYR A 137 3.04 4.56 32.34
N THR A 138 3.37 5.61 33.09
CA THR A 138 4.71 6.19 33.09
C THR A 138 5.38 6.04 34.47
#